data_29b408c55cc4e5cb0c539cd3cfd07bc6
#
_entry.id   29b408c55cc4e5cb0c539cd3cfd07bc6
#
_cell.length_a   1.000
_cell.length_b   1.000
_cell.length_c   1.000
_cell.angle_alpha   90.00
_cell.angle_beta   90.00
_cell.angle_gamma   90.00
#
_symmetry.space_group_name_H-M   'P 1'
#
loop_
_entity.id
_entity.type
_entity.pdbx_description
1 polymer ?
#
loop_
_entity_poly.entity_id
_entity_poly.type
_entity_poly.pdbx_seq_one_letter_code
_entity_poly.pdbx_strand_id
1 'polypeptide(L)'
;MRHFFIALVLAATLISCGNSKNNNSATESDMPAFEQKFPQKSIWVPQDQNDSTEITFSSMEEAEWKLVHNVPHHDFSDAFVQVLLSDSSSMDYPFDSLSSENFCEIFKPVVSDDGNARFIGLKPDAAHQIPHMIVQYKNSGTVRIAKEEYPYENCFYCLTPDTVYTLNTGTSTLYLVWGYAGYTGSGNSYRLMAYELDNVGLHPASVFEGTVDINGGAEDGQSLETEICTNDELYNELVETDFRDLCYFNPKESAIYIRIAASKEADECGCSTRMTNQYQKFVWNGKKFVCGK
;
A
#
# COMPACT_ATOMS: atom_id res chain seq x y z
N MET A 1 -28.52 8.91 50.40
CA MET A 1 -27.42 8.40 49.57
C MET A 1 -27.61 8.95 48.18
N ARG A 2 -26.77 9.89 47.75
CA ARG A 2 -26.86 10.60 46.46
C ARG A 2 -26.01 9.84 45.46
N HIS A 3 -26.64 9.33 44.39
CA HIS A 3 -25.93 8.76 43.23
C HIS A 3 -25.49 9.89 42.31
N PHE A 4 -24.17 10.08 42.17
CA PHE A 4 -23.56 10.91 41.17
C PHE A 4 -23.50 10.12 39.85
N PHE A 5 -24.26 10.54 38.86
CA PHE A 5 -24.10 10.12 37.49
C PHE A 5 -22.97 11.00 36.89
N ILE A 6 -21.84 10.39 36.59
CA ILE A 6 -20.82 11.01 35.78
C ILE A 6 -21.13 10.64 34.34
N ALA A 7 -21.66 11.59 33.58
CA ALA A 7 -21.81 11.48 32.12
C ALA A 7 -20.45 11.75 31.50
N LEU A 8 -19.79 10.70 31.03
CA LEU A 8 -18.57 10.82 30.23
C LEU A 8 -19.02 11.19 28.81
N VAL A 9 -18.85 12.46 28.43
CA VAL A 9 -19.04 12.92 27.06
C VAL A 9 -17.78 12.53 26.30
N LEU A 10 -17.83 11.44 25.56
CA LEU A 10 -16.84 11.15 24.52
C LEU A 10 -17.07 12.14 23.38
N ALA A 11 -16.22 13.16 23.31
CA ALA A 11 -16.10 14.00 22.13
C ALA A 11 -15.38 13.17 21.05
N ALA A 12 -16.15 12.54 20.18
CA ALA A 12 -15.65 12.05 18.92
C ALA A 12 -15.19 13.25 18.11
N THR A 13 -13.90 13.53 18.13
CA THR A 13 -13.27 14.44 17.18
C THR A 13 -13.29 13.76 15.83
N LEU A 14 -14.38 13.95 15.09
CA LEU A 14 -14.37 13.79 13.65
C LEU A 14 -13.33 14.80 13.13
N ILE A 15 -12.14 14.31 12.86
CA ILE A 15 -11.15 15.02 12.04
C ILE A 15 -11.74 14.95 10.63
N SER A 16 -12.69 15.85 10.36
CA SER A 16 -13.05 16.23 9.03
C SER A 16 -11.77 16.78 8.41
N CYS A 17 -11.23 16.12 7.38
CA CYS A 17 -10.33 16.75 6.43
C CYS A 17 -11.12 17.87 5.77
N GLY A 18 -11.26 18.98 6.49
CA GLY A 18 -11.91 20.18 6.00
C GLY A 18 -11.11 20.66 4.80
N ASN A 19 -11.85 20.96 3.71
CA ASN A 19 -11.39 21.75 2.58
C ASN A 19 -10.67 23.01 3.08
N SER A 20 -9.43 22.87 3.48
CA SER A 20 -8.54 24.01 3.65
C SER A 20 -8.19 24.46 2.24
N LYS A 21 -8.89 25.46 1.76
CA LYS A 21 -8.43 26.29 0.66
C LYS A 21 -7.20 27.07 1.14
N ASN A 22 -6.10 26.37 1.37
CA ASN A 22 -4.80 27.00 1.45
C ASN A 22 -4.27 27.11 0.02
N ASN A 23 -4.74 28.15 -0.69
CA ASN A 23 -4.09 28.70 -1.87
C ASN A 23 -2.79 29.43 -1.46
N ASN A 24 -1.97 28.82 -0.62
CA ASN A 24 -0.60 29.26 -0.42
C ASN A 24 0.26 28.38 -1.32
N SER A 25 0.24 28.63 -2.64
CA SER A 25 1.36 28.25 -3.48
C SER A 25 2.59 28.90 -2.86
N ALA A 26 3.52 28.10 -2.35
CA ALA A 26 4.82 28.59 -1.92
C ALA A 26 5.39 29.39 -3.08
N THR A 27 5.85 30.62 -2.81
CA THR A 27 6.46 31.42 -3.85
C THR A 27 7.85 30.87 -4.14
N GLU A 28 8.39 31.11 -5.33
CA GLU A 28 9.75 30.70 -5.70
C GLU A 28 10.81 31.19 -4.68
N SER A 29 10.49 32.26 -3.93
CA SER A 29 11.32 32.83 -2.85
C SER A 29 11.39 31.94 -1.61
N ASP A 30 10.47 31.02 -1.42
CA ASP A 30 10.40 30.13 -0.25
C ASP A 30 11.06 28.78 -0.50
N MET A 31 11.51 28.55 -1.75
CA MET A 31 12.18 27.29 -2.14
C MET A 31 13.60 27.24 -1.56
N PRO A 32 13.95 26.17 -0.85
CA PRO A 32 15.32 25.96 -0.40
C PRO A 32 16.26 25.79 -1.59
N ALA A 33 17.55 26.05 -1.38
CA ALA A 33 18.57 25.78 -2.40
C ALA A 33 18.84 24.28 -2.46
N PHE A 34 18.60 23.67 -3.61
CA PHE A 34 18.88 22.25 -3.85
C PHE A 34 20.19 22.08 -4.64
N GLU A 35 20.93 21.00 -4.30
CA GLU A 35 22.10 20.61 -5.06
C GLU A 35 21.67 19.90 -6.35
N GLN A 36 22.25 20.31 -7.50
CA GLN A 36 22.01 19.62 -8.75
C GLN A 36 22.70 18.24 -8.74
N LYS A 37 21.92 17.15 -8.81
CA LYS A 37 22.42 15.77 -8.82
C LYS A 37 22.34 15.11 -10.19
N PHE A 38 21.50 15.62 -11.07
CA PHE A 38 21.34 15.14 -12.45
C PHE A 38 20.97 16.30 -13.40
N PRO A 39 21.02 16.10 -14.74
CA PRO A 39 20.51 17.07 -15.70
C PRO A 39 19.04 17.40 -15.43
N GLN A 40 18.69 18.67 -15.62
CA GLN A 40 17.32 19.14 -15.40
C GLN A 40 16.30 18.24 -16.09
N LYS A 41 15.30 17.81 -15.34
CA LYS A 41 14.13 17.04 -15.77
C LYS A 41 12.89 17.90 -15.67
N SER A 42 11.83 17.52 -16.34
CA SER A 42 10.52 18.16 -16.20
C SER A 42 9.39 17.17 -16.20
N ILE A 43 8.32 17.53 -15.48
CA ILE A 43 7.02 16.88 -15.51
C ILE A 43 5.96 17.91 -15.90
N TRP A 44 4.83 17.43 -16.39
CA TRP A 44 3.71 18.27 -16.78
C TRP A 44 2.51 17.99 -15.89
N VAL A 45 2.03 19.04 -15.21
CA VAL A 45 0.89 18.96 -14.29
C VAL A 45 -0.27 19.72 -14.91
N PRO A 46 -1.42 19.05 -15.13
CA PRO A 46 -2.64 19.76 -15.56
C PRO A 46 -3.01 20.84 -14.55
N GLN A 47 -3.48 22.00 -15.02
CA GLN A 47 -3.99 23.05 -14.15
C GLN A 47 -5.49 23.22 -14.32
N ASP A 48 -5.97 23.08 -15.56
CA ASP A 48 -7.37 23.15 -15.98
C ASP A 48 -7.50 22.40 -17.32
N GLN A 49 -8.75 22.30 -17.86
CA GLN A 49 -9.07 21.52 -19.06
C GLN A 49 -8.20 21.81 -20.30
N ASN A 50 -7.46 22.90 -20.36
CA ASN A 50 -6.60 23.28 -21.51
C ASN A 50 -5.25 23.89 -21.11
N ASP A 51 -4.88 23.89 -19.84
CA ASP A 51 -3.61 24.44 -19.37
C ASP A 51 -2.84 23.42 -18.56
N SER A 52 -1.51 23.44 -18.69
CA SER A 52 -0.62 22.59 -17.91
C SER A 52 0.63 23.37 -17.51
N THR A 53 1.10 23.14 -16.29
CA THR A 53 2.30 23.77 -15.78
C THR A 53 3.47 22.79 -15.87
N GLU A 54 4.58 23.25 -16.43
CA GLU A 54 5.85 22.51 -16.41
C GLU A 54 6.53 22.71 -15.06
N ILE A 55 6.83 21.62 -14.37
CA ILE A 55 7.61 21.60 -13.14
C ILE A 55 8.98 20.99 -13.46
N THR A 56 10.04 21.76 -13.26
CA THR A 56 11.41 21.33 -13.52
C THR A 56 12.16 21.04 -12.23
N PHE A 57 13.07 20.08 -12.24
CA PHE A 57 13.91 19.72 -11.09
C PHE A 57 15.22 19.06 -11.54
N SER A 58 16.22 19.09 -10.66
CA SER A 58 17.57 18.56 -10.91
C SER A 58 18.08 17.65 -9.78
N SER A 59 17.22 17.38 -8.80
CA SER A 59 17.42 16.38 -7.75
C SER A 59 16.09 15.81 -7.28
N MET A 60 16.10 14.66 -6.60
CA MET A 60 14.87 14.07 -6.05
C MET A 60 14.32 14.89 -4.86
N GLU A 61 15.18 15.52 -4.08
CA GLU A 61 14.79 16.43 -3.01
C GLU A 61 14.01 17.64 -3.55
N GLU A 62 14.48 18.21 -4.66
CA GLU A 62 13.79 19.31 -5.33
C GLU A 62 12.45 18.84 -5.92
N ALA A 63 12.42 17.65 -6.53
CA ALA A 63 11.21 17.06 -7.08
C ALA A 63 10.15 16.82 -5.98
N GLU A 64 10.55 16.23 -4.85
CA GLU A 64 9.69 16.00 -3.70
C GLU A 64 9.12 17.31 -3.15
N TRP A 65 9.98 18.31 -2.94
CA TRP A 65 9.54 19.61 -2.46
C TRP A 65 8.49 20.25 -3.39
N LYS A 66 8.75 20.20 -4.72
CA LYS A 66 7.83 20.75 -5.73
C LYS A 66 6.51 19.97 -5.82
N LEU A 67 6.54 18.65 -5.66
CA LEU A 67 5.32 17.84 -5.57
C LEU A 67 4.44 18.31 -4.42
N VAL A 68 5.02 18.50 -3.23
CA VAL A 68 4.27 18.92 -2.03
C VAL A 68 3.69 20.32 -2.17
N HIS A 69 4.42 21.27 -2.77
CA HIS A 69 4.07 22.69 -2.69
C HIS A 69 3.40 23.23 -3.96
N ASN A 70 3.64 22.58 -5.12
CA ASN A 70 3.21 23.14 -6.40
C ASN A 70 2.22 22.23 -7.16
N VAL A 71 1.95 21.01 -6.68
CA VAL A 71 1.03 20.10 -7.36
C VAL A 71 -0.31 20.06 -6.61
N PRO A 72 -1.44 20.30 -7.29
CA PRO A 72 -2.76 20.13 -6.71
C PRO A 72 -3.00 18.68 -6.28
N HIS A 73 -3.78 18.48 -5.21
CA HIS A 73 -4.06 17.15 -4.64
C HIS A 73 -4.61 16.15 -5.66
N HIS A 74 -5.51 16.56 -6.54
CA HIS A 74 -6.16 15.71 -7.53
C HIS A 74 -5.22 15.26 -8.67
N ASP A 75 -4.10 15.99 -8.90
CA ASP A 75 -3.11 15.68 -9.94
C ASP A 75 -1.86 15.01 -9.36
N PHE A 76 -1.80 14.89 -8.03
CA PHE A 76 -0.61 14.45 -7.32
C PHE A 76 -0.14 13.06 -7.76
N SER A 77 -1.04 12.08 -7.86
CA SER A 77 -0.69 10.71 -8.22
C SER A 77 -0.01 10.63 -9.59
N ASP A 78 -0.54 11.34 -10.59
CA ASP A 78 0.03 11.34 -11.94
C ASP A 78 1.35 12.11 -12.03
N ALA A 79 1.46 13.24 -11.33
CA ALA A 79 2.71 13.98 -11.21
C ALA A 79 3.80 13.15 -10.53
N PHE A 80 3.45 12.45 -9.45
CA PHE A 80 4.38 11.58 -8.74
C PHE A 80 4.88 10.42 -9.63
N VAL A 81 3.99 9.78 -10.40
CA VAL A 81 4.39 8.76 -11.39
C VAL A 81 5.39 9.31 -12.39
N GLN A 82 5.19 10.54 -12.89
CA GLN A 82 6.14 11.17 -13.80
C GLN A 82 7.51 11.40 -13.13
N VAL A 83 7.54 11.83 -11.86
CA VAL A 83 8.79 11.95 -11.08
C VAL A 83 9.47 10.59 -10.93
N LEU A 84 8.74 9.54 -10.57
CA LEU A 84 9.29 8.18 -10.42
C LEU A 84 9.93 7.66 -11.73
N LEU A 85 9.38 8.04 -12.87
CA LEU A 85 9.88 7.63 -14.19
C LEU A 85 11.00 8.53 -14.74
N SER A 86 11.16 9.74 -14.20
CA SER A 86 12.07 10.76 -14.75
C SER A 86 13.53 10.39 -14.62
N ASP A 87 13.91 9.72 -13.52
CA ASP A 87 15.30 9.32 -13.26
C ASP A 87 15.35 8.05 -12.40
N SER A 88 16.38 7.21 -12.67
CA SER A 88 16.56 5.94 -11.94
C SER A 88 16.92 6.12 -10.48
N SER A 89 17.47 7.28 -10.08
CA SER A 89 17.76 7.60 -8.68
C SER A 89 16.50 7.69 -7.82
N SER A 90 15.32 7.85 -8.44
CA SER A 90 14.04 7.81 -7.76
C SER A 90 13.78 6.47 -7.05
N MET A 91 14.37 5.37 -7.53
CA MET A 91 14.24 4.04 -6.90
C MET A 91 14.82 3.97 -5.49
N ASP A 92 15.88 4.71 -5.25
CA ASP A 92 16.63 4.68 -3.99
C ASP A 92 16.31 5.88 -3.09
N TYR A 93 15.52 6.84 -3.59
CA TYR A 93 15.14 8.03 -2.84
C TYR A 93 13.91 7.74 -1.95
N PRO A 94 13.97 8.06 -0.65
CA PRO A 94 12.95 7.62 0.31
C PRO A 94 11.60 8.34 0.19
N PHE A 95 11.56 9.58 -0.31
CA PHE A 95 10.36 10.43 -0.35
C PHE A 95 9.72 10.63 1.04
N ASP A 96 10.55 10.87 2.05
CA ASP A 96 10.12 10.92 3.46
C ASP A 96 9.12 12.05 3.74
N SER A 97 9.22 13.19 3.04
CA SER A 97 8.29 14.30 3.20
C SER A 97 6.90 13.98 2.69
N LEU A 98 6.79 13.09 1.69
CA LEU A 98 5.50 12.63 1.16
C LEU A 98 4.83 11.61 2.08
N SER A 99 5.63 10.90 2.88
CA SER A 99 5.17 9.89 3.84
C SER A 99 4.85 10.49 5.21
N SER A 100 4.97 11.82 5.39
CA SER A 100 4.72 12.48 6.66
C SER A 100 3.22 12.51 7.00
N GLU A 101 2.89 12.60 8.31
CA GLU A 101 1.52 12.68 8.81
C GLU A 101 0.71 13.85 8.22
N ASN A 102 1.38 14.85 7.67
CA ASN A 102 0.76 16.01 7.06
C ASN A 102 0.41 15.82 5.57
N PHE A 103 0.92 14.76 4.93
CA PHE A 103 0.69 14.47 3.53
C PHE A 103 -0.13 13.18 3.39
N CYS A 104 -1.41 13.33 3.09
CA CYS A 104 -2.41 12.25 3.17
C CYS A 104 -2.45 11.33 1.93
N GLU A 105 -1.51 11.44 0.97
CA GLU A 105 -1.64 10.76 -0.31
C GLU A 105 -0.76 9.50 -0.46
N ILE A 106 0.35 9.44 0.26
CA ILE A 106 1.35 8.36 0.10
C ILE A 106 1.71 7.73 1.43
N PHE A 107 1.74 6.40 1.46
CA PHE A 107 2.29 5.63 2.55
C PHE A 107 3.77 5.34 2.33
N LYS A 108 4.48 5.06 3.43
CA LYS A 108 5.90 4.72 3.37
C LYS A 108 6.14 3.59 2.36
N PRO A 109 7.04 3.77 1.39
CA PRO A 109 7.33 2.75 0.41
C PRO A 109 7.97 1.51 1.04
N VAL A 110 7.58 0.34 0.53
CA VAL A 110 8.18 -0.94 0.91
C VAL A 110 9.04 -1.44 -0.24
N VAL A 111 10.33 -1.70 0.03
CA VAL A 111 11.29 -2.13 -0.98
C VAL A 111 11.52 -3.63 -0.85
N SER A 112 11.58 -4.34 -1.98
CA SER A 112 11.91 -5.76 -2.02
C SER A 112 13.35 -6.02 -1.59
N ASP A 113 13.62 -7.20 -1.02
CA ASP A 113 14.95 -7.58 -0.53
C ASP A 113 16.04 -7.54 -1.62
N ASP A 114 15.66 -7.76 -2.87
CA ASP A 114 16.58 -7.69 -4.03
C ASP A 114 16.76 -6.27 -4.58
N GLY A 115 16.03 -5.27 -4.05
CA GLY A 115 16.07 -3.88 -4.48
C GLY A 115 15.53 -3.63 -5.89
N ASN A 116 14.87 -4.59 -6.51
CA ASN A 116 14.37 -4.47 -7.88
C ASN A 116 12.93 -3.98 -7.98
N ALA A 117 12.16 -4.04 -6.89
CA ALA A 117 10.80 -3.55 -6.83
C ALA A 117 10.56 -2.72 -5.57
N ARG A 118 9.72 -1.71 -5.72
CA ARG A 118 9.32 -0.80 -4.66
C ARG A 118 7.81 -0.62 -4.74
N PHE A 119 7.13 -0.94 -3.65
CA PHE A 119 5.68 -0.92 -3.53
C PHE A 119 5.27 0.32 -2.73
N ILE A 120 4.47 1.17 -3.33
CA ILE A 120 4.11 2.48 -2.79
C ILE A 120 2.60 2.53 -2.63
N GLY A 121 2.13 2.53 -1.39
CA GLY A 121 0.71 2.67 -1.09
C GLY A 121 0.27 4.12 -1.28
N LEU A 122 -0.90 4.31 -1.87
CA LEU A 122 -1.56 5.59 -1.98
C LEU A 122 -2.77 5.62 -1.03
N LYS A 123 -3.07 6.78 -0.49
CA LYS A 123 -4.25 6.97 0.35
C LYS A 123 -5.50 6.55 -0.42
N PRO A 124 -6.41 5.80 0.23
CA PRO A 124 -7.69 5.49 -0.37
C PRO A 124 -8.43 6.78 -0.76
N ASP A 125 -9.05 6.75 -1.92
CA ASP A 125 -10.03 7.76 -2.29
C ASP A 125 -11.11 7.82 -1.20
N ALA A 126 -11.41 9.03 -0.71
CA ALA A 126 -12.40 9.24 0.34
C ALA A 126 -13.80 8.72 -0.02
N ALA A 127 -14.10 8.55 -1.32
CA ALA A 127 -15.38 8.03 -1.79
C ALA A 127 -15.46 6.49 -1.73
N HIS A 128 -14.36 5.78 -1.93
CA HIS A 128 -14.35 4.33 -2.11
C HIS A 128 -13.60 3.57 -1.02
N GLN A 129 -12.80 4.25 -0.20
CA GLN A 129 -11.95 3.65 0.87
C GLN A 129 -11.08 2.46 0.40
N ILE A 130 -10.85 2.37 -0.91
CA ILE A 130 -10.03 1.33 -1.51
C ILE A 130 -8.60 1.85 -1.63
N PRO A 131 -7.63 1.24 -0.95
CA PRO A 131 -6.23 1.63 -1.09
C PRO A 131 -5.73 1.30 -2.49
N HIS A 132 -4.83 2.13 -2.99
CA HIS A 132 -4.17 1.94 -4.28
C HIS A 132 -2.68 1.76 -4.08
N MET A 133 -2.05 1.08 -5.02
CA MET A 133 -0.62 0.84 -4.98
C MET A 133 0.00 1.15 -6.34
N ILE A 134 1.13 1.83 -6.31
CA ILE A 134 2.04 1.97 -7.45
C ILE A 134 3.23 1.07 -7.20
N VAL A 135 3.64 0.30 -8.20
CA VAL A 135 4.85 -0.50 -8.12
C VAL A 135 5.88 0.06 -9.09
N GLN A 136 6.96 0.58 -8.55
CA GLN A 136 8.14 0.97 -9.30
C GLN A 136 9.11 -0.20 -9.33
N TYR A 137 9.59 -0.59 -10.51
CA TYR A 137 10.46 -1.77 -10.65
C TYR A 137 11.50 -1.60 -11.73
N LYS A 138 12.61 -2.35 -11.61
CA LYS A 138 13.68 -2.42 -12.61
C LYS A 138 13.47 -3.65 -13.48
N ASN A 139 13.39 -3.45 -14.79
CA ASN A 139 13.40 -4.53 -15.77
C ASN A 139 14.50 -4.26 -16.79
N SER A 140 15.49 -5.17 -16.90
CA SER A 140 16.64 -5.03 -17.80
C SER A 140 17.36 -3.67 -17.65
N GLY A 141 17.49 -3.19 -16.41
CA GLY A 141 18.16 -1.92 -16.09
C GLY A 141 17.31 -0.66 -16.33
N THR A 142 16.08 -0.81 -16.80
CA THR A 142 15.15 0.31 -17.01
C THR A 142 14.12 0.35 -15.88
N VAL A 143 13.90 1.53 -15.30
CA VAL A 143 12.84 1.77 -14.32
C VAL A 143 11.50 1.83 -15.02
N ARG A 144 10.52 1.13 -14.48
CA ARG A 144 9.14 1.06 -14.97
C ARG A 144 8.15 1.19 -13.82
N ILE A 145 6.89 1.47 -14.16
CA ILE A 145 5.78 1.56 -13.23
C ILE A 145 4.71 0.56 -13.63
N ALA A 146 4.17 -0.14 -12.63
CA ALA A 146 2.91 -0.85 -12.72
C ALA A 146 1.91 -0.21 -11.75
N LYS A 147 0.70 0.06 -12.22
CA LYS A 147 -0.41 0.59 -11.44
C LYS A 147 -1.73 0.14 -12.05
N GLU A 148 -2.78 0.17 -11.27
CA GLU A 148 -4.14 -0.02 -11.79
C GLU A 148 -4.55 1.20 -12.61
N GLU A 149 -5.28 0.96 -13.72
CA GLU A 149 -5.94 2.02 -14.48
C GLU A 149 -7.41 2.11 -14.05
N TYR A 150 -7.89 3.32 -13.87
CA TYR A 150 -9.32 3.54 -13.58
C TYR A 150 -10.18 3.26 -14.85
N PRO A 151 -11.37 2.63 -14.76
CA PRO A 151 -12.03 2.10 -13.56
C PRO A 151 -11.44 0.77 -13.09
N TYR A 152 -11.40 0.58 -11.76
CA TYR A 152 -10.80 -0.56 -11.08
C TYR A 152 -11.69 -1.81 -11.19
N GLU A 153 -11.65 -2.51 -12.33
CA GLU A 153 -12.51 -3.67 -12.55
C GLU A 153 -12.10 -4.90 -11.74
N ASN A 154 -10.79 -5.10 -11.54
CA ASN A 154 -10.26 -6.29 -10.87
C ASN A 154 -9.32 -6.00 -9.69
N CYS A 155 -9.02 -4.77 -9.43
CA CYS A 155 -8.30 -4.27 -8.25
C CYS A 155 -7.01 -5.03 -7.85
N PHE A 156 -6.17 -5.36 -8.83
CA PHE A 156 -4.90 -6.06 -8.60
C PHE A 156 -3.86 -5.24 -7.82
N TYR A 157 -4.00 -3.93 -7.79
CA TYR A 157 -3.13 -3.02 -7.05
C TYR A 157 -3.86 -2.31 -5.91
N CYS A 158 -4.98 -2.88 -5.43
CA CYS A 158 -5.74 -2.33 -4.32
C CYS A 158 -5.19 -2.84 -2.99
N LEU A 159 -4.08 -2.27 -2.58
CA LEU A 159 -3.38 -2.63 -1.37
C LEU A 159 -2.56 -1.45 -0.85
N THR A 160 -2.57 -1.23 0.47
CA THR A 160 -1.52 -0.48 1.15
C THR A 160 -0.46 -1.47 1.61
N PRO A 161 0.72 -1.53 0.96
CA PRO A 161 1.74 -2.51 1.30
C PRO A 161 2.33 -2.23 2.68
N ASP A 162 2.53 -3.28 3.45
CA ASP A 162 3.22 -3.25 4.75
C ASP A 162 4.54 -4.02 4.69
N THR A 163 4.53 -5.15 3.99
CA THR A 163 5.70 -6.01 3.86
C THR A 163 5.75 -6.66 2.48
N VAL A 164 6.95 -6.83 1.94
CA VAL A 164 7.20 -7.59 0.72
C VAL A 164 8.22 -8.69 0.97
N TYR A 165 7.93 -9.89 0.49
CA TYR A 165 8.84 -11.04 0.52
C TYR A 165 9.22 -11.39 -0.92
N THR A 166 10.49 -11.74 -1.11
CA THR A 166 11.04 -12.08 -2.43
C THR A 166 11.30 -13.58 -2.53
N LEU A 167 10.77 -14.23 -3.56
CA LEU A 167 11.02 -15.64 -3.89
C LEU A 167 11.56 -15.75 -5.31
N ASN A 168 12.81 -16.23 -5.44
CA ASN A 168 13.39 -16.52 -6.75
C ASN A 168 12.96 -17.93 -7.20
N THR A 169 12.27 -18.01 -8.34
CA THR A 169 11.80 -19.28 -8.92
C THR A 169 12.82 -19.94 -9.85
N GLY A 170 13.94 -19.26 -10.13
CA GLY A 170 14.96 -19.67 -11.11
C GLY A 170 14.70 -19.14 -12.53
N THR A 171 13.47 -18.84 -12.89
CA THR A 171 13.09 -18.26 -14.20
C THR A 171 12.54 -16.84 -14.07
N SER A 172 12.02 -16.49 -12.92
CA SER A 172 11.41 -15.21 -12.58
C SER A 172 11.59 -14.93 -11.10
N THR A 173 11.19 -13.74 -10.68
CA THR A 173 11.11 -13.36 -9.27
C THR A 173 9.65 -13.15 -8.90
N LEU A 174 9.20 -13.80 -7.84
CA LEU A 174 7.90 -13.53 -7.23
C LEU A 174 8.07 -12.57 -6.05
N TYR A 175 7.25 -11.52 -6.03
CA TYR A 175 7.07 -10.63 -4.90
C TYR A 175 5.73 -10.94 -4.22
N LEU A 176 5.79 -11.33 -2.97
CA LEU A 176 4.64 -11.61 -2.13
C LEU A 176 4.41 -10.38 -1.26
N VAL A 177 3.39 -9.61 -1.55
CA VAL A 177 3.11 -8.32 -0.92
C VAL A 177 1.96 -8.48 0.04
N TRP A 178 2.24 -8.30 1.32
CA TRP A 178 1.24 -8.27 2.39
C TRP A 178 0.90 -6.84 2.74
N GLY A 179 -0.39 -6.58 2.99
CA GLY A 179 -0.81 -5.25 3.40
C GLY A 179 -2.31 -5.12 3.62
N TYR A 180 -2.72 -3.90 3.92
CA TYR A 180 -4.11 -3.51 4.16
C TYR A 180 -4.86 -3.38 2.84
N ALA A 181 -5.97 -4.08 2.70
CA ALA A 181 -6.79 -4.12 1.48
C ALA A 181 -8.09 -3.30 1.58
N GLY A 182 -8.44 -2.79 2.76
CA GLY A 182 -9.60 -1.93 2.93
C GLY A 182 -10.45 -2.28 4.15
N TYR A 183 -11.49 -1.50 4.34
CA TYR A 183 -12.46 -1.67 5.42
C TYR A 183 -13.74 -2.32 4.88
N THR A 184 -14.21 -3.36 5.55
CA THR A 184 -15.37 -4.16 5.12
C THR A 184 -16.66 -3.80 5.85
N GLY A 185 -16.67 -2.75 6.67
CA GLY A 185 -17.81 -2.31 7.48
C GLY A 185 -17.83 -2.93 8.89
N SER A 186 -17.37 -4.15 9.06
CA SER A 186 -17.24 -4.84 10.35
C SER A 186 -15.78 -5.06 10.77
N GLY A 187 -14.83 -4.95 9.84
CA GLY A 187 -13.43 -5.21 10.10
C GLY A 187 -12.50 -4.64 9.05
N ASN A 188 -11.21 -4.82 9.29
CA ASN A 188 -10.15 -4.50 8.35
C ASN A 188 -9.76 -5.75 7.57
N SER A 189 -9.72 -5.64 6.25
CA SER A 189 -9.23 -6.69 5.35
C SER A 189 -7.74 -6.52 5.12
N TYR A 190 -7.01 -7.62 5.20
CA TYR A 190 -5.60 -7.74 4.87
C TYR A 190 -5.43 -8.78 3.80
N ARG A 191 -4.53 -8.50 2.85
CA ARG A 191 -4.35 -9.35 1.69
C ARG A 191 -2.87 -9.61 1.41
N LEU A 192 -2.56 -10.86 1.06
CA LEU A 192 -1.30 -11.23 0.45
C LEU A 192 -1.52 -11.37 -1.04
N MET A 193 -0.86 -10.54 -1.83
CA MET A 193 -0.88 -10.58 -3.28
C MET A 193 0.47 -11.07 -3.82
N ALA A 194 0.43 -11.73 -4.98
CA ALA A 194 1.64 -12.15 -5.67
C ALA A 194 1.80 -11.41 -7.00
N TYR A 195 3.03 -10.94 -7.25
CA TYR A 195 3.44 -10.34 -8.51
C TYR A 195 4.65 -11.07 -9.05
N GLU A 196 4.67 -11.34 -10.32
CA GLU A 196 5.79 -11.96 -11.01
C GLU A 196 6.54 -10.92 -11.84
N LEU A 197 7.86 -10.85 -11.64
CA LEU A 197 8.76 -10.09 -12.48
C LEU A 197 9.52 -11.06 -13.38
N ASP A 198 9.27 -10.98 -14.67
CA ASP A 198 9.92 -11.77 -15.69
C ASP A 198 10.51 -10.86 -16.81
N ASN A 199 10.85 -11.44 -17.95
CA ASN A 199 11.39 -10.71 -19.10
C ASN A 199 10.36 -9.80 -19.78
N VAL A 200 9.06 -9.99 -19.56
CA VAL A 200 7.98 -9.16 -20.08
C VAL A 200 7.77 -7.92 -19.19
N GLY A 201 7.82 -8.11 -17.87
CA GLY A 201 7.62 -7.04 -16.88
C GLY A 201 7.06 -7.58 -15.57
N LEU A 202 6.53 -6.67 -14.76
CA LEU A 202 5.85 -7.00 -13.53
C LEU A 202 4.35 -7.14 -13.79
N HIS A 203 3.77 -8.25 -13.35
CA HIS A 203 2.34 -8.51 -13.48
C HIS A 203 1.81 -9.33 -12.31
N PRO A 204 0.50 -9.28 -11.99
CA PRO A 204 -0.12 -10.15 -11.00
C PRO A 204 0.07 -11.62 -11.36
N ALA A 205 0.32 -12.46 -10.34
CA ALA A 205 0.60 -13.87 -10.52
C ALA A 205 -0.42 -14.75 -9.81
N SER A 206 -0.99 -15.72 -10.52
CA SER A 206 -1.94 -16.70 -9.96
C SER A 206 -1.17 -17.91 -9.40
N VAL A 207 -0.67 -17.77 -8.17
CA VAL A 207 0.24 -18.74 -7.53
C VAL A 207 -0.31 -19.39 -6.27
N PHE A 208 -1.52 -19.03 -5.83
CA PHE A 208 -2.11 -19.61 -4.63
C PHE A 208 -3.12 -20.70 -5.00
N GLU A 209 -3.08 -21.81 -4.26
CA GLU A 209 -4.02 -22.91 -4.40
C GLU A 209 -4.57 -23.30 -3.01
N GLY A 210 -5.89 -23.21 -2.87
CA GLY A 210 -6.60 -23.39 -1.61
C GLY A 210 -7.09 -22.07 -1.02
N THR A 211 -7.82 -22.17 0.07
CA THR A 211 -8.41 -21.04 0.78
C THR A 211 -7.80 -20.92 2.18
N VAL A 212 -7.69 -19.70 2.68
CA VAL A 212 -7.54 -19.48 4.13
C VAL A 212 -8.89 -19.78 4.77
N ASP A 213 -8.92 -20.71 5.75
CA ASP A 213 -10.17 -21.07 6.41
C ASP A 213 -10.89 -19.83 6.95
N ILE A 214 -12.12 -19.69 6.51
CA ILE A 214 -13.28 -18.88 6.90
C ILE A 214 -13.60 -17.70 5.98
N ASN A 215 -12.67 -16.93 5.40
CA ASN A 215 -13.05 -15.73 4.63
C ASN A 215 -12.51 -15.61 3.20
N GLY A 216 -12.29 -16.73 2.55
CA GLY A 216 -12.09 -16.69 1.11
C GLY A 216 -10.63 -16.54 0.68
N GLY A 217 -10.10 -17.57 0.07
CA GLY A 217 -9.03 -17.42 -0.91
C GLY A 217 -9.64 -16.76 -2.15
N ALA A 218 -8.86 -15.97 -2.86
CA ALA A 218 -9.32 -15.43 -4.12
C ALA A 218 -9.65 -16.59 -5.06
N GLU A 219 -10.82 -16.54 -5.66
CA GLU A 219 -11.28 -17.54 -6.63
C GLU A 219 -10.30 -17.69 -7.81
N ASP A 220 -9.48 -16.67 -8.05
CA ASP A 220 -8.51 -16.61 -9.17
C ASP A 220 -7.08 -17.09 -8.80
N GLY A 221 -6.82 -17.39 -7.52
CA GLY A 221 -5.50 -17.82 -7.02
C GLY A 221 -4.43 -16.71 -6.98
N GLN A 222 -4.80 -15.45 -7.13
CA GLN A 222 -3.87 -14.32 -7.15
C GLN A 222 -3.61 -13.73 -5.77
N SER A 223 -4.50 -13.98 -4.80
CA SER A 223 -4.37 -13.47 -3.45
C SER A 223 -4.84 -14.46 -2.39
N LEU A 224 -4.36 -14.25 -1.15
CA LEU A 224 -4.91 -14.84 0.07
C LEU A 224 -5.35 -13.68 0.98
N GLU A 225 -6.54 -13.78 1.54
CA GLU A 225 -7.15 -12.69 2.31
C GLU A 225 -7.53 -13.14 3.71
N THR A 226 -7.41 -12.24 4.70
CA THR A 226 -7.92 -12.42 6.06
C THR A 226 -8.60 -11.14 6.52
N GLU A 227 -9.69 -11.27 7.27
CA GLU A 227 -10.41 -10.14 7.85
C GLU A 227 -10.27 -10.15 9.37
N ILE A 228 -10.02 -8.98 9.95
CA ILE A 228 -9.91 -8.78 11.39
C ILE A 228 -10.99 -7.82 11.83
N CYS A 229 -11.81 -8.26 12.76
CA CYS A 229 -12.80 -7.42 13.40
C CYS A 229 -12.15 -6.35 14.26
N THR A 230 -12.57 -5.10 14.11
CA THR A 230 -12.04 -3.97 14.88
C THR A 230 -12.30 -4.05 16.38
N ASN A 231 -13.28 -4.87 16.82
CA ASN A 231 -13.61 -5.13 18.22
C ASN A 231 -12.92 -6.38 18.78
N ASP A 232 -12.04 -7.04 18.03
CA ASP A 232 -11.29 -8.19 18.52
C ASP A 232 -10.21 -7.71 19.50
N GLU A 233 -10.09 -8.36 20.66
CA GLU A 233 -9.05 -8.05 21.65
C GLU A 233 -7.65 -8.16 21.02
N LEU A 234 -7.46 -9.14 20.14
CA LEU A 234 -6.23 -9.33 19.42
C LEU A 234 -5.96 -8.21 18.41
N TYR A 235 -6.99 -7.58 17.83
CA TYR A 235 -6.81 -6.42 16.99
C TYR A 235 -6.13 -5.27 17.75
N ASN A 236 -6.57 -4.99 18.97
CA ASN A 236 -5.98 -3.97 19.81
C ASN A 236 -4.52 -4.31 20.17
N GLU A 237 -4.23 -5.59 20.43
CA GLU A 237 -2.87 -6.06 20.70
C GLU A 237 -1.98 -5.92 19.45
N LEU A 238 -2.49 -6.24 18.25
CA LEU A 238 -1.76 -6.14 16.98
C LEU A 238 -1.53 -4.70 16.53
N VAL A 239 -2.47 -3.79 16.76
CA VAL A 239 -2.29 -2.35 16.48
C VAL A 239 -1.13 -1.77 17.29
N GLU A 240 -0.91 -2.29 18.50
CA GLU A 240 0.19 -1.86 19.36
C GLU A 240 1.52 -2.56 19.04
N THR A 241 1.50 -3.73 18.39
CA THR A 241 2.71 -4.53 18.18
C THR A 241 3.18 -4.56 16.72
N ASP A 242 2.56 -5.35 15.86
CA ASP A 242 2.99 -5.46 14.46
C ASP A 242 2.02 -6.31 13.62
N PHE A 243 1.44 -5.76 12.56
CA PHE A 243 0.59 -6.52 11.61
C PHE A 243 1.36 -7.61 10.84
N ARG A 244 2.70 -7.62 10.89
CA ARG A 244 3.51 -8.71 10.33
C ARG A 244 3.29 -10.06 11.01
N ASP A 245 2.77 -10.07 12.22
CA ASP A 245 2.36 -11.30 12.91
C ASP A 245 1.14 -11.99 12.27
N LEU A 246 0.42 -11.30 11.38
CA LEU A 246 -0.71 -11.91 10.65
C LEU A 246 -0.26 -12.76 9.47
N CYS A 247 0.82 -12.39 8.83
CA CYS A 247 1.37 -13.10 7.68
C CYS A 247 2.89 -12.99 7.64
N TYR A 248 3.57 -14.11 7.47
CA TYR A 248 5.01 -14.09 7.25
C TYR A 248 5.44 -15.19 6.27
N PHE A 249 6.55 -14.94 5.58
CA PHE A 249 7.20 -15.91 4.71
C PHE A 249 8.42 -16.50 5.39
N ASN A 250 8.52 -17.83 5.42
CA ASN A 250 9.70 -18.55 5.88
C ASN A 250 10.54 -19.00 4.66
N PRO A 251 11.66 -18.33 4.35
CA PRO A 251 12.45 -18.65 3.17
C PRO A 251 13.11 -20.02 3.23
N LYS A 252 13.40 -20.57 4.43
CA LYS A 252 13.99 -21.89 4.59
C LYS A 252 13.04 -23.02 4.19
N GLU A 253 11.77 -22.80 4.38
CA GLU A 253 10.73 -23.77 4.05
C GLU A 253 10.04 -23.45 2.74
N SER A 254 10.35 -22.29 2.14
CA SER A 254 9.62 -21.71 1.02
C SER A 254 8.10 -21.72 1.29
N ALA A 255 7.72 -21.28 2.48
CA ALA A 255 6.36 -21.37 2.96
C ALA A 255 5.84 -20.04 3.51
N ILE A 256 4.57 -19.77 3.25
CA ILE A 256 3.80 -18.65 3.81
C ILE A 256 3.01 -19.19 4.99
N TYR A 257 2.91 -18.39 6.04
CA TYR A 257 2.09 -18.63 7.21
C TYR A 257 1.11 -17.46 7.36
N ILE A 258 -0.19 -17.75 7.32
CA ILE A 258 -1.25 -16.77 7.51
C ILE A 258 -2.04 -17.15 8.77
N ARG A 259 -2.22 -16.19 9.66
CA ARG A 259 -2.97 -16.38 10.90
C ARG A 259 -4.45 -16.64 10.59
N ILE A 260 -5.03 -17.65 11.24
CA ILE A 260 -6.38 -18.11 10.96
C ILE A 260 -7.38 -17.34 11.83
N ALA A 261 -8.47 -16.86 11.23
CA ALA A 261 -9.66 -16.42 11.96
C ALA A 261 -10.59 -17.63 12.20
N ALA A 262 -11.22 -17.66 13.37
CA ALA A 262 -12.24 -18.65 13.70
C ALA A 262 -13.63 -17.99 13.76
N SER A 263 -14.67 -18.71 13.38
CA SER A 263 -16.04 -18.24 13.52
C SER A 263 -16.41 -18.04 15.00
N LYS A 264 -17.13 -16.97 15.27
CA LYS A 264 -17.78 -16.70 16.56
C LYS A 264 -19.23 -16.25 16.32
N GLU A 265 -20.04 -16.19 17.37
CA GLU A 265 -21.33 -15.53 17.30
C GLU A 265 -21.13 -14.05 16.95
N ALA A 266 -21.94 -13.52 16.03
CA ALA A 266 -21.80 -12.13 15.60
C ALA A 266 -22.00 -11.17 16.78
N ASP A 267 -21.10 -10.21 16.93
CA ASP A 267 -21.22 -9.18 17.96
C ASP A 267 -22.15 -8.03 17.51
N GLU A 268 -22.29 -7.02 18.36
CA GLU A 268 -23.18 -5.86 18.11
C GLU A 268 -22.80 -5.08 16.82
N CYS A 269 -21.56 -5.21 16.36
CA CYS A 269 -21.06 -4.59 15.11
C CYS A 269 -21.18 -5.51 13.89
N GLY A 270 -21.78 -6.72 14.06
CA GLY A 270 -21.95 -7.71 13.00
C GLY A 270 -20.71 -8.55 12.72
N CYS A 271 -19.65 -8.40 13.50
CA CYS A 271 -18.44 -9.18 13.33
C CYS A 271 -18.61 -10.61 13.84
N SER A 272 -18.42 -11.59 12.96
CA SER A 272 -18.59 -13.02 13.22
C SER A 272 -17.30 -13.82 13.25
N THR A 273 -16.15 -13.16 13.27
CA THR A 273 -14.83 -13.80 13.32
C THR A 273 -13.99 -13.30 14.49
N ARG A 274 -13.07 -14.14 14.95
CA ARG A 274 -12.00 -13.78 15.87
C ARG A 274 -10.68 -14.37 15.40
N MET A 275 -9.60 -13.65 15.58
CA MET A 275 -8.27 -14.17 15.28
C MET A 275 -7.88 -15.26 16.29
N THR A 276 -7.15 -16.26 15.81
CA THR A 276 -6.58 -17.33 16.62
C THR A 276 -5.06 -17.21 16.67
N ASN A 277 -4.41 -18.00 17.54
CA ASN A 277 -2.95 -18.15 17.55
C ASN A 277 -2.46 -19.26 16.62
N GLN A 278 -3.32 -19.71 15.69
CA GLN A 278 -2.95 -20.74 14.72
C GLN A 278 -2.68 -20.12 13.37
N TYR A 279 -1.76 -20.75 12.63
CA TYR A 279 -1.40 -20.35 11.29
C TYR A 279 -1.72 -21.45 10.30
N GLN A 280 -2.27 -21.06 9.17
CA GLN A 280 -2.35 -21.91 7.99
C GLN A 280 -1.07 -21.77 7.20
N LYS A 281 -0.50 -22.92 6.82
CA LYS A 281 0.76 -23.00 6.08
C LYS A 281 0.46 -23.24 4.60
N PHE A 282 1.10 -22.45 3.73
CA PHE A 282 1.11 -22.65 2.29
C PHE A 282 2.54 -22.89 1.84
N VAL A 283 2.81 -24.02 1.20
CA VAL A 283 4.16 -24.44 0.80
C VAL A 283 4.32 -24.26 -0.71
N TRP A 284 5.43 -23.67 -1.13
CA TRP A 284 5.79 -23.55 -2.53
C TRP A 284 6.20 -24.92 -3.10
N ASN A 285 5.51 -25.39 -4.12
CA ASN A 285 5.78 -26.69 -4.76
C ASN A 285 6.63 -26.57 -6.05
N GLY A 286 7.21 -25.40 -6.31
CA GLY A 286 7.94 -25.07 -7.53
C GLY A 286 7.09 -24.34 -8.57
N LYS A 287 5.76 -24.25 -8.36
CA LYS A 287 4.83 -23.63 -9.29
C LYS A 287 3.73 -22.81 -8.57
N LYS A 288 3.25 -23.32 -7.43
CA LYS A 288 2.19 -22.71 -6.65
C LYS A 288 2.46 -22.88 -5.16
N PHE A 289 1.91 -21.97 -4.36
CA PHE A 289 1.74 -22.13 -2.92
C PHE A 289 0.50 -22.99 -2.67
N VAL A 290 0.69 -24.17 -2.10
CA VAL A 290 -0.37 -25.14 -1.83
C VAL A 290 -0.59 -25.23 -0.34
N CYS A 291 -1.86 -25.24 0.09
CA CYS A 291 -2.20 -25.42 1.49
C CYS A 291 -1.57 -26.71 2.04
N GLY A 292 -0.72 -26.57 3.06
CA GLY A 292 -0.17 -27.69 3.82
C GLY A 292 -1.27 -28.37 4.64
N LYS A 293 -1.25 -29.70 4.66
CA LYS A 293 -2.14 -30.50 5.52
C LYS A 293 -1.68 -30.43 6.95
#